data_2b2930ac5ed6891de0921139d3bdafd9
#
_entry.id   2b2930ac5ed6891de0921139d3bdafd9
#
_cell.length_a   1.000
_cell.length_b   1.000
_cell.length_c   1.000
_cell.angle_alpha   90.00
_cell.angle_beta   90.00
_cell.angle_gamma   90.00
#
_symmetry.space_group_name_H-M   'P 1'
#
loop_
_entity.id
_entity.type
_entity.pdbx_description
1 polymer ?
#
loop_
_entity_poly.entity_id
_entity_poly.type
_entity_poly.pdbx_seq_one_letter_code
_entity_poly.pdbx_strand_id
1 'polypeptide(L)'
;MGSIELISLNEGRRALAIKEMVSSGNWLLPHLNGELYLTKPPLLYWISSAFALVLGGVSEWTLRLPSAFAAVAVLTMVYRYTLKQSGQWAALFSVQLLVANLGFAMLGRRAEIEMLLTSLCVGSLQSALKYIQDASDQLPANKNWIYLSYFLLALALMTKGPLALLFVTLPLLIAAIYSKNPQIKAVLLSWKGWLIFFAVGLAWYTSVTWKLGFDIWGEVIRRDMLEKMQGGESSAKPLLSYLGWIAVDSMLLIGLFFVCTKDFYKNQIKQPHQLVLVLSIILPMLIFSLFSNKHAKYLLPIYPLIAILLAMKLASIFDGAKQNVRKIMIIFGVLLPVGIAFFYVFLEPKIFAYRVAVFPDFSAWASKNQQKNLYAYKEIDSRLVYYANRQIRVLDEKSFNQAKESSASFFLLVNGDDLKGLQAKAGCKIKEFRPYLKKHKSLLVFGFGQACQNG
;
A
#
# COMPACT_ATOMS: atom_id res chain seq x y z
N MET A 1 1.86 16.94 -0.99
CA MET A 1 1.06 15.71 -1.22
C MET A 1 -0.05 15.92 -2.26
N GLY A 2 -0.80 17.01 -2.23
CA GLY A 2 -1.95 17.23 -3.11
C GLY A 2 -1.65 17.98 -4.42
N SER A 3 -0.43 18.45 -4.60
CA SER A 3 -0.03 19.21 -5.80
C SER A 3 0.39 18.34 -7.00
N ILE A 4 0.34 17.02 -6.85
CA ILE A 4 0.71 16.06 -7.90
C ILE A 4 -0.47 15.12 -8.07
N GLU A 5 -0.87 14.91 -9.31
CA GLU A 5 -1.91 13.98 -9.72
C GLU A 5 -1.57 12.54 -9.27
N LEU A 6 -2.51 11.63 -9.43
CA LEU A 6 -2.36 10.24 -9.06
C LEU A 6 -1.27 9.56 -9.92
N ILE A 7 -0.16 9.15 -9.29
CA ILE A 7 1.02 8.67 -10.00
C ILE A 7 0.89 7.20 -10.41
N SER A 8 0.30 6.36 -9.55
CA SER A 8 0.24 4.91 -9.77
C SER A 8 -1.15 4.45 -10.19
N LEU A 9 -1.22 3.35 -10.95
CA LEU A 9 -2.48 2.67 -11.27
C LEU A 9 -3.26 2.28 -9.99
N ASN A 10 -2.55 1.88 -8.95
CA ASN A 10 -3.17 1.51 -7.68
C ASN A 10 -3.78 2.73 -6.96
N GLU A 11 -3.10 3.89 -6.96
CA GLU A 11 -3.73 5.13 -6.47
C GLU A 11 -5.01 5.44 -7.24
N GLY A 12 -4.99 5.31 -8.57
CA GLY A 12 -6.17 5.52 -9.41
C GLY A 12 -7.34 4.63 -9.04
N ARG A 13 -7.10 3.33 -8.86
CA ARG A 13 -8.14 2.38 -8.42
C ARG A 13 -8.72 2.76 -7.06
N ARG A 14 -7.87 3.18 -6.09
CA ARG A 14 -8.32 3.61 -4.75
C ARG A 14 -9.11 4.91 -4.84
N ALA A 15 -8.58 5.89 -5.57
CA ALA A 15 -9.22 7.19 -5.77
C ALA A 15 -10.61 7.05 -6.40
N LEU A 16 -10.74 6.24 -7.45
CA LEU A 16 -12.01 6.01 -8.12
C LEU A 16 -13.01 5.31 -7.22
N ALA A 17 -12.60 4.23 -6.51
CA ALA A 17 -13.48 3.53 -5.59
C ALA A 17 -13.96 4.44 -4.45
N ILE A 18 -13.10 5.30 -3.90
CA ILE A 18 -13.46 6.28 -2.88
C ILE A 18 -14.42 7.33 -3.45
N LYS A 19 -14.15 7.83 -4.65
CA LYS A 19 -15.00 8.82 -5.31
C LYS A 19 -16.40 8.28 -5.56
N GLU A 20 -16.50 7.05 -6.05
CA GLU A 20 -17.79 6.39 -6.27
C GLU A 20 -18.51 6.08 -4.95
N MET A 21 -17.78 5.69 -3.90
CA MET A 21 -18.34 5.47 -2.57
C MET A 21 -18.95 6.75 -1.99
N VAL A 22 -18.24 7.88 -2.09
CA VAL A 22 -18.73 9.18 -1.61
C VAL A 22 -19.93 9.66 -2.43
N SER A 23 -19.89 9.54 -3.77
CA SER A 23 -20.96 10.01 -4.65
C SER A 23 -22.22 9.16 -4.59
N SER A 24 -22.10 7.85 -4.41
CA SER A 24 -23.24 6.92 -4.33
C SER A 24 -23.81 6.77 -2.92
N GLY A 25 -23.04 7.12 -1.88
CA GLY A 25 -23.39 6.83 -0.48
C GLY A 25 -23.33 5.34 -0.11
N ASN A 26 -22.84 4.48 -1.00
CA ASN A 26 -22.76 3.04 -0.76
C ASN A 26 -21.40 2.66 -0.12
N TRP A 27 -21.38 2.64 1.19
CA TRP A 27 -20.19 2.31 1.99
C TRP A 27 -19.93 0.81 2.14
N LEU A 28 -20.97 -0.01 1.93
CA LEU A 28 -20.84 -1.46 2.10
C LEU A 28 -20.23 -2.14 0.87
N LEU A 29 -20.65 -1.74 -0.31
CA LEU A 29 -20.29 -2.35 -1.58
C LEU A 29 -19.48 -1.35 -2.41
N PRO A 30 -18.15 -1.38 -2.35
CA PRO A 30 -17.31 -0.54 -3.20
C PRO A 30 -17.52 -0.84 -4.67
N HIS A 31 -17.49 0.19 -5.53
CA HIS A 31 -17.55 0.07 -6.98
C HIS A 31 -16.27 0.66 -7.61
N LEU A 32 -15.97 0.23 -8.82
CA LEU A 32 -14.88 0.73 -9.63
C LEU A 32 -15.35 0.84 -11.08
N ASN A 33 -15.53 2.07 -11.58
CA ASN A 33 -16.10 2.38 -12.88
C ASN A 33 -17.54 1.81 -13.04
N GLY A 34 -18.33 1.88 -11.96
CA GLY A 34 -19.68 1.37 -11.88
C GLY A 34 -19.81 -0.14 -11.64
N GLU A 35 -18.73 -0.91 -11.71
CA GLU A 35 -18.73 -2.33 -11.43
C GLU A 35 -18.42 -2.63 -9.96
N LEU A 36 -18.99 -3.71 -9.42
CA LEU A 36 -18.75 -4.16 -8.06
C LEU A 36 -17.28 -4.53 -7.86
N TYR A 37 -16.61 -3.94 -6.84
CA TYR A 37 -15.19 -4.10 -6.58
C TYR A 37 -14.90 -4.61 -5.17
N LEU A 38 -14.95 -5.92 -4.97
CA LEU A 38 -14.75 -6.60 -3.67
C LEU A 38 -13.36 -7.22 -3.49
N THR A 39 -12.43 -7.02 -4.44
CA THR A 39 -11.09 -7.63 -4.39
C THR A 39 -10.22 -7.13 -3.24
N LYS A 40 -10.58 -5.99 -2.65
CA LYS A 40 -9.90 -5.43 -1.48
C LYS A 40 -10.93 -5.01 -0.43
N PRO A 41 -10.67 -5.32 0.86
CA PRO A 41 -11.53 -4.89 1.96
C PRO A 41 -11.57 -3.35 2.09
N PRO A 42 -12.63 -2.77 2.67
CA PRO A 42 -12.97 -1.36 2.49
C PRO A 42 -12.34 -0.38 3.48
N LEU A 43 -11.55 -0.82 4.47
CA LEU A 43 -11.13 0.07 5.58
C LEU A 43 -10.44 1.35 5.09
N LEU A 44 -9.52 1.26 4.10
CA LEU A 44 -8.90 2.45 3.52
C LEU A 44 -9.94 3.36 2.86
N TYR A 45 -10.90 2.77 2.14
CA TYR A 45 -11.96 3.53 1.44
C TYR A 45 -12.83 4.27 2.45
N TRP A 46 -13.23 3.62 3.54
CA TRP A 46 -14.01 4.25 4.61
C TRP A 46 -13.28 5.44 5.24
N ILE A 47 -12.01 5.25 5.62
CA ILE A 47 -11.23 6.31 6.24
C ILE A 47 -11.04 7.49 5.27
N SER A 48 -10.66 7.21 4.00
CA SER A 48 -10.49 8.27 3.00
C SER A 48 -11.79 8.98 2.66
N SER A 49 -12.90 8.25 2.56
CA SER A 49 -14.22 8.84 2.34
C SER A 49 -14.67 9.72 3.50
N ALA A 50 -14.40 9.31 4.74
CA ALA A 50 -14.67 10.14 5.92
C ALA A 50 -13.86 11.45 5.88
N PHE A 51 -12.56 11.40 5.55
CA PHE A 51 -11.76 12.61 5.33
C PHE A 51 -12.31 13.48 4.20
N ALA A 52 -12.74 12.88 3.09
CA ALA A 52 -13.32 13.62 1.97
C ALA A 52 -14.61 14.36 2.37
N LEU A 53 -15.49 13.72 3.14
CA LEU A 53 -16.71 14.35 3.63
C LEU A 53 -16.43 15.52 4.59
N VAL A 54 -15.48 15.35 5.50
CA VAL A 54 -15.13 16.38 6.48
C VAL A 54 -14.41 17.59 5.85
N LEU A 55 -13.58 17.33 4.83
CA LEU A 55 -12.72 18.34 4.20
C LEU A 55 -13.29 18.89 2.88
N GLY A 56 -14.55 18.63 2.58
CA GLY A 56 -15.28 19.28 1.47
C GLY A 56 -15.09 18.63 0.11
N GLY A 57 -14.62 17.39 0.01
CA GLY A 57 -14.61 16.63 -1.23
C GLY A 57 -13.45 15.67 -1.40
N VAL A 58 -13.53 14.88 -2.48
CA VAL A 58 -12.49 13.92 -2.86
C VAL A 58 -11.41 14.64 -3.66
N SER A 59 -10.21 14.67 -3.12
CA SER A 59 -9.02 15.28 -3.72
C SER A 59 -7.79 14.41 -3.45
N GLU A 60 -6.69 14.64 -4.15
CA GLU A 60 -5.43 13.93 -3.92
C GLU A 60 -4.95 14.07 -2.47
N TRP A 61 -5.28 15.18 -1.80
CA TRP A 61 -5.00 15.37 -0.36
C TRP A 61 -5.81 14.40 0.49
N THR A 62 -7.14 14.42 0.35
CA THR A 62 -8.03 13.60 1.19
C THR A 62 -7.79 12.11 0.99
N LEU A 63 -7.42 11.71 -0.21
CA LEU A 63 -7.06 10.33 -0.54
C LEU A 63 -5.76 9.86 0.13
N ARG A 64 -4.78 10.77 0.30
CA ARG A 64 -3.43 10.46 0.82
C ARG A 64 -3.30 10.63 2.33
N LEU A 65 -4.21 11.37 2.97
CA LEU A 65 -4.18 11.61 4.41
C LEU A 65 -4.13 10.32 5.26
N PRO A 66 -4.91 9.27 4.99
CA PRO A 66 -4.85 8.04 5.79
C PRO A 66 -3.44 7.43 5.82
N SER A 67 -2.76 7.40 4.67
CA SER A 67 -1.38 6.91 4.58
C SER A 67 -0.40 7.79 5.34
N ALA A 68 -0.57 9.11 5.29
CA ALA A 68 0.29 10.05 6.02
C ALA A 68 0.12 9.90 7.54
N PHE A 69 -1.12 9.82 8.03
CA PHE A 69 -1.37 9.58 9.46
C PHE A 69 -0.87 8.21 9.91
N ALA A 70 -1.04 7.17 9.09
CA ALA A 70 -0.50 5.85 9.36
C ALA A 70 1.03 5.86 9.44
N ALA A 71 1.72 6.60 8.56
CA ALA A 71 3.18 6.76 8.61
C ALA A 71 3.63 7.45 9.91
N VAL A 72 2.98 8.54 10.31
CA VAL A 72 3.26 9.24 11.58
C VAL A 72 3.02 8.32 12.78
N ALA A 73 1.93 7.53 12.75
CA ALA A 73 1.66 6.54 13.80
C ALA A 73 2.76 5.49 13.90
N VAL A 74 3.26 4.96 12.76
CA VAL A 74 4.38 4.02 12.72
C VAL A 74 5.65 4.65 13.31
N LEU A 75 6.00 5.88 12.90
CA LEU A 75 7.17 6.59 13.43
C LEU A 75 7.08 6.77 14.95
N THR A 76 5.90 7.15 15.45
CA THR A 76 5.65 7.31 16.89
C THR A 76 5.75 5.98 17.64
N MET A 77 5.18 4.90 17.11
CA MET A 77 5.24 3.57 17.69
C MET A 77 6.68 3.04 17.73
N VAL A 78 7.43 3.19 16.64
CA VAL A 78 8.83 2.78 16.55
C VAL A 78 9.70 3.57 17.52
N TYR A 79 9.54 4.89 17.58
CA TYR A 79 10.24 5.75 18.53
C TYR A 79 10.01 5.30 19.98
N ARG A 80 8.74 5.18 20.39
CA ARG A 80 8.39 4.82 21.77
C ARG A 80 8.86 3.44 22.17
N TYR A 81 8.74 2.46 21.28
CA TYR A 81 9.23 1.12 21.52
C TYR A 81 10.75 1.11 21.69
N THR A 82 11.48 1.72 20.75
CA THR A 82 12.95 1.72 20.76
C THR A 82 13.51 2.53 21.95
N LEU A 83 12.84 3.64 22.32
CA LEU A 83 13.19 4.43 23.51
C LEU A 83 13.17 3.58 24.78
N LYS A 84 12.12 2.75 24.95
CA LYS A 84 12.00 1.86 26.09
C LYS A 84 13.05 0.75 26.08
N GLN A 85 13.42 0.24 24.90
CA GLN A 85 14.35 -0.89 24.76
C GLN A 85 15.82 -0.49 24.88
N SER A 86 16.22 0.64 24.33
CA SER A 86 17.65 0.96 24.13
C SER A 86 17.96 2.46 24.23
N GLY A 87 17.05 3.24 24.82
CA GLY A 87 17.28 4.65 25.14
C GLY A 87 17.13 5.62 23.95
N GLN A 88 17.44 6.89 24.22
CA GLN A 88 17.11 8.01 23.37
C GLN A 88 17.80 7.96 21.99
N TRP A 89 19.09 7.62 21.96
CA TRP A 89 19.82 7.57 20.68
C TRP A 89 19.31 6.48 19.75
N ALA A 90 19.00 5.30 20.31
CA ALA A 90 18.37 4.25 19.52
C ALA A 90 17.01 4.68 18.98
N ALA A 91 16.19 5.37 19.79
CA ALA A 91 14.90 5.89 19.35
C ALA A 91 15.03 6.90 18.20
N LEU A 92 15.97 7.83 18.29
CA LEU A 92 16.23 8.80 17.21
C LEU A 92 16.72 8.11 15.94
N PHE A 93 17.69 7.20 16.04
CA PHE A 93 18.18 6.45 14.89
C PHE A 93 17.09 5.63 14.21
N SER A 94 16.18 5.01 14.99
CA SER A 94 15.09 4.21 14.40
C SER A 94 14.14 5.05 13.53
N VAL A 95 13.80 6.25 13.97
CA VAL A 95 12.98 7.19 13.19
C VAL A 95 13.74 7.70 11.96
N GLN A 96 15.01 8.08 12.12
CA GLN A 96 15.84 8.56 11.03
C GLN A 96 16.02 7.50 9.93
N LEU A 97 16.31 6.25 10.30
CA LEU A 97 16.42 5.12 9.38
C LEU A 97 15.11 4.89 8.61
N LEU A 98 13.98 5.00 9.30
CA LEU A 98 12.68 4.74 8.69
C LEU A 98 12.25 5.89 7.77
N VAL A 99 12.47 7.15 8.15
CA VAL A 99 12.22 8.31 7.29
C VAL A 99 13.13 8.32 6.06
N ALA A 100 14.37 7.85 6.22
CA ALA A 100 15.33 7.70 5.14
C ALA A 100 15.06 6.49 4.23
N ASN A 101 14.16 5.57 4.62
CA ASN A 101 13.79 4.44 3.79
C ASN A 101 12.90 4.90 2.63
N LEU A 102 13.36 4.68 1.38
CA LEU A 102 12.70 5.16 0.16
C LEU A 102 11.29 4.58 0.02
N GLY A 103 11.11 3.28 0.27
CA GLY A 103 9.81 2.61 0.19
C GLY A 103 8.81 3.16 1.22
N PHE A 104 9.26 3.37 2.46
CA PHE A 104 8.45 3.94 3.52
C PHE A 104 8.05 5.39 3.21
N ALA A 105 9.01 6.24 2.84
CA ALA A 105 8.76 7.63 2.50
C ALA A 105 7.83 7.79 1.29
N MET A 106 8.00 6.94 0.27
CA MET A 106 7.14 6.93 -0.91
C MET A 106 5.70 6.51 -0.57
N LEU A 107 5.51 5.39 0.13
CA LEU A 107 4.19 4.82 0.39
C LEU A 107 3.42 5.60 1.48
N GLY A 108 4.10 6.29 2.39
CA GLY A 108 3.48 7.21 3.35
C GLY A 108 2.85 8.45 2.71
N ARG A 109 3.17 8.74 1.45
CA ARG A 109 2.69 9.92 0.70
C ARG A 109 1.68 9.57 -0.40
N ARG A 110 1.36 8.30 -0.59
CA ARG A 110 0.46 7.81 -1.65
C ARG A 110 -0.80 7.19 -1.09
N ALA A 111 -1.88 7.25 -1.85
CA ALA A 111 -3.14 6.61 -1.49
C ALA A 111 -3.06 5.09 -1.73
N GLU A 112 -2.23 4.42 -0.91
CA GLU A 112 -1.98 2.98 -1.00
C GLU A 112 -2.33 2.30 0.33
N ILE A 113 -2.83 1.06 0.25
CA ILE A 113 -3.27 0.29 1.42
C ILE A 113 -2.10 -0.18 2.30
N GLU A 114 -0.90 -0.22 1.76
CA GLU A 114 0.28 -0.80 2.38
C GLU A 114 0.71 -0.05 3.64
N MET A 115 0.62 1.28 3.66
CA MET A 115 1.01 2.06 4.83
C MET A 115 0.02 1.89 5.99
N LEU A 116 -1.28 1.88 5.70
CA LEU A 116 -2.31 1.60 6.70
C LEU A 116 -2.14 0.19 7.28
N LEU A 117 -1.94 -0.83 6.42
CA LEU A 117 -1.65 -2.20 6.84
C LEU A 117 -0.42 -2.25 7.77
N THR A 118 0.66 -1.54 7.38
CA THR A 118 1.90 -1.47 8.16
C THR A 118 1.64 -0.90 9.56
N SER A 119 0.91 0.21 9.65
CA SER A 119 0.58 0.83 10.93
C SER A 119 -0.21 -0.13 11.84
N LEU A 120 -1.21 -0.81 11.29
CA LEU A 120 -2.05 -1.74 12.03
C LEU A 120 -1.28 -3.01 12.45
N CYS A 121 -0.45 -3.58 11.57
CA CYS A 121 0.39 -4.74 11.89
C CYS A 121 1.45 -4.40 12.95
N VAL A 122 2.14 -3.26 12.81
CA VAL A 122 3.15 -2.81 13.80
C VAL A 122 2.49 -2.53 15.14
N GLY A 123 1.34 -1.84 15.15
CA GLY A 123 0.59 -1.57 16.39
C GLY A 123 0.10 -2.85 17.07
N SER A 124 -0.45 -3.80 16.28
CA SER A 124 -0.86 -5.11 16.78
C SER A 124 0.32 -5.87 17.39
N LEU A 125 1.42 -5.98 16.64
CA LEU A 125 2.64 -6.67 17.11
C LEU A 125 3.18 -6.03 18.39
N GLN A 126 3.37 -4.70 18.42
CA GLN A 126 3.91 -4.00 19.59
C GLN A 126 3.00 -4.12 20.81
N SER A 127 1.69 -4.16 20.63
CA SER A 127 0.74 -4.43 21.72
C SER A 127 0.95 -5.83 22.30
N ALA A 128 1.10 -6.85 21.45
CA ALA A 128 1.43 -8.21 21.89
C ALA A 128 2.78 -8.26 22.61
N LEU A 129 3.83 -7.63 22.01
CA LEU A 129 5.17 -7.58 22.60
C LEU A 129 5.20 -6.86 23.95
N LYS A 130 4.41 -5.79 24.10
CA LYS A 130 4.26 -5.06 25.37
C LYS A 130 3.72 -5.96 26.48
N TYR A 131 2.68 -6.75 26.22
CA TYR A 131 2.16 -7.72 27.18
C TYR A 131 3.20 -8.80 27.51
N ILE A 132 3.84 -9.38 26.49
CA ILE A 132 4.85 -10.43 26.67
C ILE A 132 6.02 -9.91 27.50
N GLN A 133 6.50 -8.71 27.24
CA GLN A 133 7.60 -8.08 27.94
C GLN A 133 7.23 -7.79 29.39
N ASP A 134 6.13 -7.10 29.66
CA ASP A 134 5.71 -6.74 31.01
C ASP A 134 5.54 -8.01 31.89
N ALA A 135 4.94 -9.07 31.33
CA ALA A 135 4.77 -10.34 32.02
C ALA A 135 6.11 -11.08 32.25
N SER A 136 7.05 -10.97 31.31
CA SER A 136 8.38 -11.57 31.46
C SER A 136 9.25 -10.83 32.51
N ASP A 137 9.07 -9.51 32.60
CA ASP A 137 9.74 -8.62 33.55
C ASP A 137 9.05 -8.63 34.93
N GLN A 138 8.06 -9.53 35.16
CA GLN A 138 7.24 -9.64 36.37
C GLN A 138 6.49 -8.33 36.72
N LEU A 139 6.26 -7.47 35.75
CA LEU A 139 5.43 -6.27 35.88
C LEU A 139 3.93 -6.61 35.74
N PRO A 140 3.03 -5.77 36.27
CA PRO A 140 1.59 -5.95 36.06
C PRO A 140 1.23 -6.00 34.56
N ALA A 141 1.08 -7.21 34.02
CA ALA A 141 0.77 -7.43 32.62
C ALA A 141 -0.72 -7.21 32.35
N ASN A 142 -1.06 -6.06 31.77
CA ASN A 142 -2.46 -5.72 31.46
C ASN A 142 -2.94 -6.44 30.20
N LYS A 143 -3.96 -7.29 30.33
CA LYS A 143 -4.57 -8.05 29.23
C LYS A 143 -5.19 -7.16 28.14
N ASN A 144 -5.47 -5.87 28.43
CA ASN A 144 -5.95 -4.92 27.42
C ASN A 144 -4.97 -4.79 26.24
N TRP A 145 -3.67 -5.03 26.46
CA TRP A 145 -2.70 -5.06 25.36
C TRP A 145 -2.93 -6.23 24.40
N ILE A 146 -3.39 -7.39 24.91
CA ILE A 146 -3.78 -8.51 24.05
C ILE A 146 -5.02 -8.12 23.23
N TYR A 147 -6.05 -7.55 23.87
CA TYR A 147 -7.29 -7.16 23.17
C TYR A 147 -7.02 -6.08 22.12
N LEU A 148 -6.17 -5.09 22.43
CA LEU A 148 -5.75 -4.09 21.46
C LEU A 148 -5.00 -4.71 20.28
N SER A 149 -4.12 -5.69 20.54
CA SER A 149 -3.41 -6.42 19.48
C SER A 149 -4.40 -7.08 18.50
N TYR A 150 -5.40 -7.80 19.01
CA TYR A 150 -6.40 -8.46 18.18
C TYR A 150 -7.34 -7.49 17.46
N PHE A 151 -7.70 -6.38 18.10
CA PHE A 151 -8.48 -5.32 17.47
C PHE A 151 -7.75 -4.70 16.27
N LEU A 152 -6.48 -4.34 16.45
CA LEU A 152 -5.65 -3.80 15.37
C LEU A 152 -5.41 -4.85 14.26
N LEU A 153 -5.25 -6.12 14.63
CA LEU A 153 -5.14 -7.22 13.67
C LEU A 153 -6.43 -7.40 12.84
N ALA A 154 -7.59 -7.25 13.48
CA ALA A 154 -8.88 -7.26 12.80
C ALA A 154 -9.02 -6.12 11.78
N LEU A 155 -8.60 -4.91 12.15
CA LEU A 155 -8.55 -3.78 11.22
C LEU A 155 -7.54 -4.01 10.10
N ALA A 156 -6.42 -4.66 10.37
CA ALA A 156 -5.45 -5.05 9.33
C ALA A 156 -6.05 -6.08 8.36
N LEU A 157 -6.84 -7.04 8.83
CA LEU A 157 -7.63 -7.96 7.99
C LEU A 157 -8.59 -7.17 7.08
N MET A 158 -9.28 -6.15 7.61
CA MET A 158 -10.17 -5.27 6.83
C MET A 158 -9.42 -4.31 5.89
N THR A 159 -8.09 -4.29 5.91
CA THR A 159 -7.26 -3.49 4.99
C THR A 159 -6.79 -4.31 3.79
N LYS A 160 -6.28 -5.52 4.01
CA LYS A 160 -5.66 -6.33 2.94
C LYS A 160 -5.96 -7.84 3.05
N GLY A 161 -6.97 -8.22 3.82
CA GLY A 161 -7.36 -9.61 4.01
C GLY A 161 -6.39 -10.40 4.91
N PRO A 162 -6.37 -11.74 4.80
CA PRO A 162 -5.64 -12.64 5.71
C PRO A 162 -4.12 -12.44 5.76
N LEU A 163 -3.58 -11.68 4.82
CA LEU A 163 -2.14 -11.37 4.77
C LEU A 163 -1.61 -10.74 6.07
N ALA A 164 -2.46 -10.04 6.81
CA ALA A 164 -2.12 -9.46 8.10
C ALA A 164 -1.63 -10.50 9.13
N LEU A 165 -2.20 -11.71 9.10
CA LEU A 165 -1.81 -12.81 10.01
C LEU A 165 -0.36 -13.26 9.82
N LEU A 166 0.18 -13.10 8.61
CA LEU A 166 1.56 -13.42 8.29
C LEU A 166 2.57 -12.57 9.08
N PHE A 167 2.23 -11.31 9.36
CA PHE A 167 3.13 -10.37 10.02
C PHE A 167 3.06 -10.44 11.55
N VAL A 168 1.96 -10.93 12.11
CA VAL A 168 1.72 -10.92 13.56
C VAL A 168 1.50 -12.32 14.12
N THR A 169 0.50 -13.04 13.63
CA THR A 169 0.08 -14.32 14.21
C THR A 169 1.10 -15.43 13.95
N LEU A 170 1.61 -15.52 12.71
CA LEU A 170 2.57 -16.57 12.36
C LEU A 170 3.89 -16.45 13.16
N PRO A 171 4.52 -15.26 13.29
CA PRO A 171 5.68 -15.09 14.14
C PRO A 171 5.43 -15.45 15.61
N LEU A 172 4.28 -15.07 16.18
CA LEU A 172 3.90 -15.46 17.52
C LEU A 172 3.75 -16.98 17.65
N LEU A 173 3.13 -17.64 16.67
CA LEU A 173 2.96 -19.08 16.66
C LEU A 173 4.31 -19.83 16.64
N ILE A 174 5.20 -19.46 15.74
CA ILE A 174 6.53 -20.08 15.63
C ILE A 174 7.35 -19.81 16.90
N ALA A 175 7.30 -18.56 17.44
CA ALA A 175 7.95 -18.24 18.70
C ALA A 175 7.40 -19.06 19.88
N ALA A 176 6.08 -19.28 19.94
CA ALA A 176 5.46 -20.10 21.00
C ALA A 176 5.89 -21.56 20.93
N ILE A 177 6.03 -22.11 19.74
CA ILE A 177 6.49 -23.49 19.52
C ILE A 177 7.96 -23.61 19.93
N TYR A 178 8.81 -22.70 19.47
CA TYR A 178 10.25 -22.75 19.69
C TYR A 178 10.64 -22.47 21.15
N SER A 179 10.15 -21.37 21.73
CA SER A 179 10.54 -20.93 23.08
C SER A 179 9.73 -21.58 24.20
N LYS A 180 8.58 -22.19 23.88
CA LYS A 180 7.59 -22.72 24.84
C LYS A 180 7.15 -21.69 25.90
N ASN A 181 7.37 -20.39 25.64
CA ASN A 181 7.09 -19.31 26.58
C ASN A 181 5.59 -19.20 26.88
N PRO A 182 5.15 -19.21 28.17
CA PRO A 182 3.74 -19.17 28.54
C PRO A 182 3.06 -17.84 28.19
N GLN A 183 3.81 -16.73 28.15
CA GLN A 183 3.26 -15.41 27.85
C GLN A 183 2.89 -15.27 26.36
N ILE A 184 3.72 -15.83 25.47
CA ILE A 184 3.40 -15.90 24.04
C ILE A 184 2.18 -16.79 23.81
N LYS A 185 2.11 -17.93 24.50
CA LYS A 185 0.92 -18.81 24.46
C LYS A 185 -0.33 -18.12 24.97
N ALA A 186 -0.24 -17.32 26.04
CA ALA A 186 -1.34 -16.55 26.59
C ALA A 186 -1.91 -15.53 25.56
N VAL A 187 -1.05 -14.91 24.76
CA VAL A 187 -1.49 -14.05 23.64
C VAL A 187 -2.26 -14.89 22.63
N LEU A 188 -1.66 -15.97 22.11
CA LEU A 188 -2.23 -16.79 21.03
C LEU A 188 -3.54 -17.49 21.40
N LEU A 189 -3.64 -17.96 22.66
CA LEU A 189 -4.81 -18.70 23.15
C LEU A 189 -5.87 -17.80 23.78
N SER A 190 -5.77 -16.49 23.64
CA SER A 190 -6.76 -15.53 24.15
C SER A 190 -8.09 -15.65 23.38
N TRP A 191 -9.04 -16.41 23.90
CA TRP A 191 -10.36 -16.58 23.26
C TRP A 191 -11.10 -15.24 23.09
N LYS A 192 -11.02 -14.32 24.08
CA LYS A 192 -11.59 -12.96 23.97
C LYS A 192 -10.91 -12.14 22.86
N GLY A 193 -9.59 -12.32 22.69
CA GLY A 193 -8.86 -11.72 21.59
C GLY A 193 -9.38 -12.21 20.22
N TRP A 194 -9.49 -13.52 20.05
CA TRP A 194 -10.05 -14.10 18.83
C TRP A 194 -11.50 -13.71 18.58
N LEU A 195 -12.32 -13.60 19.63
CA LEU A 195 -13.69 -13.08 19.50
C LEU A 195 -13.70 -11.65 18.92
N ILE A 196 -12.84 -10.75 19.44
CA ILE A 196 -12.68 -9.39 18.90
C ILE A 196 -12.23 -9.44 17.44
N PHE A 197 -11.22 -10.27 17.13
CA PHE A 197 -10.72 -10.41 15.77
C PHE A 197 -11.79 -10.84 14.78
N PHE A 198 -12.56 -11.88 15.10
CA PHE A 198 -13.61 -12.35 14.20
C PHE A 198 -14.80 -11.39 14.15
N ALA A 199 -15.24 -10.85 15.29
CA ALA A 199 -16.36 -9.92 15.32
C ALA A 199 -16.10 -8.64 14.50
N VAL A 200 -14.92 -8.05 14.64
CA VAL A 200 -14.56 -6.83 13.90
C VAL A 200 -14.04 -7.16 12.49
N GLY A 201 -13.12 -8.11 12.37
CA GLY A 201 -12.42 -8.39 11.11
C GLY A 201 -13.32 -9.02 10.05
N LEU A 202 -14.31 -9.83 10.44
CA LEU A 202 -15.24 -10.45 9.50
C LEU A 202 -16.54 -9.65 9.30
N ALA A 203 -16.75 -8.56 10.04
CA ALA A 203 -18.00 -7.78 9.98
C ALA A 203 -18.38 -7.36 8.55
N TRP A 204 -17.43 -6.86 7.78
CA TRP A 204 -17.68 -6.50 6.38
C TRP A 204 -17.95 -7.72 5.50
N TYR A 205 -17.16 -8.78 5.65
CA TYR A 205 -17.32 -10.00 4.86
C TYR A 205 -18.68 -10.65 5.10
N THR A 206 -19.11 -10.74 6.35
CA THR A 206 -20.43 -11.28 6.70
C THR A 206 -21.56 -10.41 6.18
N SER A 207 -21.43 -9.07 6.26
CA SER A 207 -22.43 -8.13 5.73
C SER A 207 -22.58 -8.22 4.21
N VAL A 208 -21.45 -8.36 3.49
CA VAL A 208 -21.46 -8.56 2.03
C VAL A 208 -22.07 -9.91 1.67
N THR A 209 -21.70 -10.98 2.39
CA THR A 209 -22.25 -12.32 2.19
C THR A 209 -23.76 -12.33 2.43
N TRP A 210 -24.23 -11.66 3.48
CA TRP A 210 -25.65 -11.52 3.76
C TRP A 210 -26.43 -10.86 2.61
N LYS A 211 -25.83 -9.83 1.99
CA LYS A 211 -26.49 -9.05 0.93
C LYS A 211 -26.40 -9.70 -0.46
N LEU A 212 -25.30 -10.36 -0.80
CA LEU A 212 -25.00 -10.85 -2.14
C LEU A 212 -24.93 -12.39 -2.24
N GLY A 213 -25.05 -13.10 -1.14
CA GLY A 213 -24.85 -14.55 -1.09
C GLY A 213 -23.38 -14.95 -0.98
N PHE A 214 -23.16 -16.24 -0.70
CA PHE A 214 -21.79 -16.77 -0.49
C PHE A 214 -21.01 -16.91 -1.80
N ASP A 215 -21.68 -17.14 -2.92
CA ASP A 215 -21.08 -17.41 -4.24
C ASP A 215 -20.26 -16.24 -4.78
N ILE A 216 -20.53 -15.02 -4.31
CA ILE A 216 -19.78 -13.82 -4.65
C ILE A 216 -18.29 -13.96 -4.40
N TRP A 217 -17.88 -14.67 -3.35
CA TRP A 217 -16.48 -14.85 -3.00
C TRP A 217 -15.74 -15.75 -3.98
N GLY A 218 -16.43 -16.74 -4.55
CA GLY A 218 -15.88 -17.55 -5.65
C GLY A 218 -15.54 -16.70 -6.88
N GLU A 219 -16.44 -15.77 -7.23
CA GLU A 219 -16.22 -14.84 -8.34
C GLU A 219 -15.09 -13.84 -8.04
N VAL A 220 -15.04 -13.29 -6.82
CA VAL A 220 -13.97 -12.37 -6.38
C VAL A 220 -12.60 -13.04 -6.47
N ILE A 221 -12.48 -14.29 -5.99
CA ILE A 221 -11.22 -15.05 -6.05
C ILE A 221 -10.83 -15.30 -7.51
N ARG A 222 -11.79 -15.71 -8.34
CA ARG A 222 -11.56 -15.94 -9.77
C ARG A 222 -11.08 -14.67 -10.48
N ARG A 223 -11.71 -13.52 -10.24
CA ARG A 223 -11.31 -12.21 -10.81
C ARG A 223 -9.90 -11.80 -10.34
N ASP A 224 -9.60 -11.89 -9.03
CA ASP A 224 -8.27 -11.55 -8.49
C ASP A 224 -7.16 -12.49 -9.05
N MET A 225 -7.48 -13.76 -9.29
CA MET A 225 -6.59 -14.71 -9.97
C MET A 225 -6.37 -14.35 -11.43
N LEU A 226 -7.45 -14.06 -12.17
CA LEU A 226 -7.38 -13.68 -13.59
C LEU A 226 -6.61 -12.36 -13.77
N GLU A 227 -6.85 -11.33 -12.93
CA GLU A 227 -6.09 -10.08 -12.97
C GLU A 227 -4.59 -10.33 -12.75
N LYS A 228 -4.22 -11.25 -11.86
CA LYS A 228 -2.81 -11.60 -11.61
C LYS A 228 -2.19 -12.40 -12.76
N MET A 229 -2.96 -13.21 -13.46
CA MET A 229 -2.51 -13.97 -14.63
C MET A 229 -2.41 -13.09 -15.87
N GLN A 230 -3.35 -12.17 -16.07
CA GLN A 230 -3.39 -11.25 -17.21
C GLN A 230 -2.45 -10.05 -17.06
N GLY A 231 -2.11 -9.68 -15.83
CA GLY A 231 -1.06 -8.69 -15.52
C GLY A 231 0.34 -9.15 -15.94
N GLY A 232 0.41 -9.85 -17.06
CA GLY A 232 1.55 -10.52 -17.66
C GLY A 232 2.72 -9.57 -17.88
N GLU A 233 3.76 -9.93 -17.57
CA GLU A 233 5.19 -9.91 -17.56
C GLU A 233 5.69 -10.41 -16.20
N SER A 234 5.20 -11.56 -15.78
CA SER A 234 5.86 -12.30 -14.72
C SER A 234 7.02 -13.09 -15.34
N SER A 235 8.08 -12.41 -15.76
CA SER A 235 9.38 -13.03 -15.62
C SER A 235 9.52 -13.36 -14.13
N ALA A 236 9.60 -14.65 -13.80
CA ALA A 236 9.73 -15.09 -12.41
C ALA A 236 10.93 -14.36 -11.80
N LYS A 237 10.64 -13.42 -10.87
CA LYS A 237 11.71 -12.60 -10.27
C LYS A 237 12.58 -13.50 -9.41
N PRO A 238 13.91 -13.33 -9.41
CA PRO A 238 14.84 -14.11 -8.62
C PRO A 238 14.43 -14.23 -7.16
N LEU A 239 14.73 -15.36 -6.52
CA LEU A 239 14.40 -15.62 -5.11
C LEU A 239 14.90 -14.48 -4.18
N LEU A 240 16.08 -13.97 -4.45
CA LEU A 240 16.75 -12.94 -3.65
C LEU A 240 16.32 -11.49 -3.97
N SER A 241 15.31 -11.28 -4.84
CA SER A 241 14.85 -9.94 -5.22
C SER A 241 14.48 -9.07 -4.03
N TYR A 242 13.91 -9.66 -2.98
CA TYR A 242 13.55 -8.92 -1.77
C TYR A 242 14.76 -8.37 -1.02
N LEU A 243 15.87 -9.10 -0.96
CA LEU A 243 17.11 -8.60 -0.38
C LEU A 243 17.64 -7.39 -1.15
N GLY A 244 17.59 -7.45 -2.49
CA GLY A 244 17.98 -6.33 -3.34
C GLY A 244 17.09 -5.10 -3.13
N TRP A 245 15.78 -5.27 -3.03
CA TRP A 245 14.86 -4.15 -2.77
C TRP A 245 15.04 -3.56 -1.38
N ILE A 246 15.20 -4.39 -0.34
CA ILE A 246 15.49 -3.89 1.01
C ILE A 246 16.81 -3.11 1.01
N ALA A 247 17.83 -3.58 0.29
CA ALA A 247 19.10 -2.88 0.16
C ALA A 247 18.94 -1.50 -0.51
N VAL A 248 18.19 -1.43 -1.61
CA VAL A 248 17.91 -0.18 -2.32
C VAL A 248 17.06 0.75 -1.48
N ASP A 249 15.93 0.28 -0.92
CA ASP A 249 15.01 1.08 -0.12
C ASP A 249 15.67 1.64 1.14
N SER A 250 16.61 0.87 1.73
CA SER A 250 17.38 1.28 2.90
C SER A 250 18.69 2.01 2.55
N MET A 251 18.89 2.39 1.29
CA MET A 251 20.10 3.08 0.80
C MET A 251 21.40 2.38 1.22
N LEU A 252 21.45 1.07 1.06
CA LEU A 252 22.57 0.19 1.43
C LEU A 252 22.87 0.13 2.95
N LEU A 253 22.09 0.81 3.80
CA LEU A 253 22.24 0.69 5.27
C LEU A 253 22.02 -0.74 5.77
N ILE A 254 21.48 -1.62 4.93
CA ILE A 254 21.42 -3.06 5.20
C ILE A 254 22.83 -3.67 5.35
N GLY A 255 23.87 -3.05 4.81
CA GLY A 255 25.25 -3.46 5.07
C GLY A 255 25.58 -3.46 6.58
N LEU A 256 24.97 -2.55 7.33
CA LEU A 256 25.04 -2.55 8.79
C LEU A 256 24.40 -3.80 9.43
N PHE A 257 23.41 -4.40 8.76
CA PHE A 257 22.79 -5.64 9.20
C PHE A 257 23.78 -6.82 9.22
N PHE A 258 24.67 -6.85 8.23
CA PHE A 258 25.71 -7.88 8.13
C PHE A 258 26.94 -7.58 9.02
N VAL A 259 27.19 -6.30 9.32
CA VAL A 259 28.25 -5.88 10.28
C VAL A 259 27.82 -6.15 11.72
N CYS A 260 26.53 -6.38 11.96
CA CYS A 260 26.05 -6.75 13.29
C CYS A 260 26.59 -8.13 13.66
N THR A 261 27.42 -8.15 14.71
CA THR A 261 28.07 -9.37 15.19
C THR A 261 27.04 -10.47 15.46
N LYS A 262 27.41 -11.71 15.15
CA LYS A 262 26.63 -12.94 15.46
C LYS A 262 26.14 -12.95 16.91
N ASP A 263 26.93 -12.39 17.83
CA ASP A 263 26.63 -12.33 19.27
C ASP A 263 25.48 -11.36 19.59
N PHE A 264 25.35 -10.22 18.89
CA PHE A 264 24.23 -9.31 19.10
C PHE A 264 22.90 -10.00 18.81
N TYR A 265 22.76 -10.65 17.66
CA TYR A 265 21.54 -11.37 17.30
C TYR A 265 21.28 -12.58 18.18
N LYS A 266 22.31 -13.34 18.53
CA LYS A 266 22.19 -14.50 19.40
C LYS A 266 21.66 -14.11 20.80
N ASN A 267 22.06 -12.94 21.30
CA ASN A 267 21.56 -12.43 22.58
C ASN A 267 20.14 -11.86 22.47
N GLN A 268 19.80 -11.20 21.37
CA GLN A 268 18.45 -10.72 21.14
C GLN A 268 17.42 -11.85 21.08
N ILE A 269 17.72 -12.96 20.41
CA ILE A 269 16.82 -14.12 20.30
C ILE A 269 16.51 -14.78 21.65
N LYS A 270 17.35 -14.61 22.67
CA LYS A 270 17.09 -15.15 24.01
C LYS A 270 15.89 -14.52 24.70
N GLN A 271 15.56 -13.27 24.38
CA GLN A 271 14.41 -12.58 24.95
C GLN A 271 13.14 -12.93 24.15
N PRO A 272 12.04 -13.40 24.79
CA PRO A 272 10.84 -13.85 24.07
C PRO A 272 10.25 -12.79 23.14
N HIS A 273 10.17 -11.53 23.57
CA HIS A 273 9.66 -10.44 22.75
C HIS A 273 10.57 -10.09 21.57
N GLN A 274 11.88 -10.20 21.73
CA GLN A 274 12.84 -9.98 20.65
C GLN A 274 12.85 -11.14 19.65
N LEU A 275 12.66 -12.37 20.09
CA LEU A 275 12.47 -13.52 19.21
C LEU A 275 11.27 -13.30 18.27
N VAL A 276 10.12 -12.87 18.83
CA VAL A 276 8.93 -12.57 18.02
C VAL A 276 9.23 -11.48 17.01
N LEU A 277 9.92 -10.39 17.40
CA LEU A 277 10.29 -9.30 16.51
C LEU A 277 11.17 -9.77 15.34
N VAL A 278 12.19 -10.60 15.61
CA VAL A 278 13.08 -11.16 14.57
C VAL A 278 12.30 -12.09 13.63
N LEU A 279 11.44 -12.94 14.17
CA LEU A 279 10.59 -13.82 13.35
C LEU A 279 9.60 -13.04 12.50
N SER A 280 9.10 -11.89 12.98
CA SER A 280 8.21 -10.99 12.21
C SER A 280 8.91 -10.32 11.02
N ILE A 281 10.24 -10.33 10.97
CA ILE A 281 11.02 -9.91 9.80
C ILE A 281 11.28 -11.10 8.87
N ILE A 282 11.80 -12.18 9.43
CA ILE A 282 12.33 -13.31 8.65
C ILE A 282 11.20 -14.08 7.95
N LEU A 283 10.12 -14.45 8.68
CA LEU A 283 9.07 -15.30 8.14
C LEU A 283 8.33 -14.67 6.95
N PRO A 284 7.84 -13.41 7.02
CA PRO A 284 7.23 -12.79 5.86
C PRO A 284 8.19 -12.68 4.66
N MET A 285 9.45 -12.35 4.89
CA MET A 285 10.45 -12.25 3.83
C MET A 285 10.66 -13.60 3.13
N LEU A 286 10.78 -14.69 3.90
CA LEU A 286 10.92 -16.05 3.34
C LEU A 286 9.68 -16.45 2.54
N ILE A 287 8.48 -16.27 3.12
CA ILE A 287 7.24 -16.69 2.48
C ILE A 287 7.00 -15.90 1.18
N PHE A 288 7.18 -14.59 1.19
CA PHE A 288 7.03 -13.80 -0.04
C PHE A 288 8.09 -14.13 -1.08
N SER A 289 9.29 -14.58 -0.67
CA SER A 289 10.33 -15.02 -1.61
C SER A 289 9.93 -16.25 -2.40
N LEU A 290 9.00 -17.05 -1.89
CA LEU A 290 8.48 -18.25 -2.60
C LEU A 290 7.45 -17.89 -3.69
N PHE A 291 6.82 -16.71 -3.63
CA PHE A 291 5.87 -16.30 -4.67
C PHE A 291 6.57 -15.87 -5.96
N SER A 292 6.03 -16.24 -7.11
CA SER A 292 6.54 -15.83 -8.43
C SER A 292 6.36 -14.33 -8.66
N ASN A 293 5.17 -13.79 -8.33
CA ASN A 293 4.87 -12.37 -8.51
C ASN A 293 5.26 -11.56 -7.25
N LYS A 294 6.46 -10.96 -7.29
CA LYS A 294 7.04 -10.22 -6.19
C LYS A 294 6.89 -8.71 -6.37
N HIS A 295 6.50 -8.01 -5.28
CA HIS A 295 6.45 -6.55 -5.23
C HIS A 295 7.13 -6.04 -3.95
N ALA A 296 8.04 -5.05 -4.08
CA ALA A 296 8.78 -4.47 -2.95
C ALA A 296 7.85 -3.99 -1.82
N LYS A 297 6.71 -3.39 -2.17
CA LYS A 297 5.72 -2.86 -1.22
C LYS A 297 5.09 -3.90 -0.28
N TYR A 298 5.19 -5.20 -0.58
CA TYR A 298 4.70 -6.25 0.32
C TYR A 298 5.53 -6.36 1.60
N LEU A 299 6.79 -5.92 1.57
CA LEU A 299 7.68 -5.92 2.73
C LEU A 299 7.54 -4.67 3.60
N LEU A 300 6.70 -3.70 3.26
CA LEU A 300 6.58 -2.48 4.04
C LEU A 300 6.38 -2.71 5.55
N PRO A 301 5.56 -3.70 6.01
CA PRO A 301 5.38 -3.96 7.43
C PRO A 301 6.63 -4.42 8.18
N ILE A 302 7.65 -4.92 7.50
CA ILE A 302 8.90 -5.34 8.16
C ILE A 302 9.94 -4.21 8.26
N TYR A 303 9.85 -3.15 7.46
CA TYR A 303 10.81 -2.03 7.51
C TYR A 303 10.88 -1.33 8.88
N PRO A 304 9.75 -1.05 9.59
CA PRO A 304 9.80 -0.54 10.95
C PRO A 304 10.56 -1.45 11.93
N LEU A 305 10.41 -2.76 11.76
CA LEU A 305 11.06 -3.75 12.63
C LEU A 305 12.58 -3.84 12.36
N ILE A 306 12.95 -3.77 11.08
CA ILE A 306 14.37 -3.67 10.66
C ILE A 306 14.99 -2.40 11.24
N ALA A 307 14.29 -1.25 11.14
CA ALA A 307 14.77 0.02 11.65
C ALA A 307 15.00 -0.03 13.19
N ILE A 308 14.13 -0.69 13.94
CA ILE A 308 14.30 -0.93 15.38
C ILE A 308 15.60 -1.69 15.66
N LEU A 309 15.82 -2.85 15.02
CA LEU A 309 17.00 -3.68 15.26
C LEU A 309 18.30 -2.98 14.87
N LEU A 310 18.31 -2.31 13.70
CA LEU A 310 19.48 -1.55 13.25
C LEU A 310 19.78 -0.38 14.17
N ALA A 311 18.76 0.34 14.64
CA ALA A 311 18.92 1.47 15.54
C ALA A 311 19.48 1.07 16.91
N MET A 312 19.05 -0.06 17.45
CA MET A 312 19.61 -0.60 18.70
C MET A 312 21.10 -0.88 18.55
N LYS A 313 21.52 -1.43 17.41
CA LYS A 313 22.95 -1.66 17.13
C LYS A 313 23.71 -0.35 16.89
N LEU A 314 23.14 0.59 16.12
CA LEU A 314 23.76 1.90 15.91
C LEU A 314 23.96 2.67 17.21
N ALA A 315 23.00 2.61 18.15
CA ALA A 315 23.14 3.22 19.46
C ALA A 315 24.29 2.60 20.25
N SER A 316 24.44 1.28 20.24
CA SER A 316 25.57 0.59 20.87
C SER A 316 26.93 1.03 20.28
N ILE A 317 26.99 1.22 18.93
CA ILE A 317 28.20 1.73 18.27
C ILE A 317 28.41 3.20 18.65
N PHE A 318 27.37 4.01 18.69
CA PHE A 318 27.40 5.42 19.03
C PHE A 318 27.93 5.64 20.46
N ASP A 319 27.49 4.85 21.44
CA ASP A 319 27.90 4.96 22.82
C ASP A 319 29.39 4.62 23.01
N GLY A 320 29.94 3.67 22.26
CA GLY A 320 31.35 3.32 22.23
C GLY A 320 32.24 4.20 21.34
N ALA A 321 31.63 5.09 20.53
CA ALA A 321 32.39 5.84 19.53
C ALA A 321 33.09 7.08 20.07
N LYS A 322 34.25 7.44 19.44
CA LYS A 322 34.92 8.71 19.67
C LYS A 322 34.04 9.91 19.26
N GLN A 323 34.26 11.08 19.88
CA GLN A 323 33.44 12.27 19.68
C GLN A 323 33.27 12.68 18.22
N ASN A 324 34.32 12.58 17.41
CA ASN A 324 34.24 12.92 15.98
C ASN A 324 33.33 11.96 15.20
N VAL A 325 33.36 10.67 15.53
CA VAL A 325 32.48 9.67 14.90
C VAL A 325 31.02 9.93 15.31
N ARG A 326 30.76 10.25 16.58
CA ARG A 326 29.40 10.65 17.04
C ARG A 326 28.88 11.86 16.27
N LYS A 327 29.71 12.89 16.10
CA LYS A 327 29.32 14.08 15.28
C LYS A 327 28.95 13.68 13.85
N ILE A 328 29.76 12.85 13.21
CA ILE A 328 29.48 12.36 11.83
C ILE A 328 28.16 11.59 11.80
N MET A 329 27.91 10.70 12.75
CA MET A 329 26.66 9.93 12.82
C MET A 329 25.43 10.84 12.98
N ILE A 330 25.51 11.89 13.80
CA ILE A 330 24.43 12.87 13.99
C ILE A 330 24.20 13.66 12.70
N ILE A 331 25.26 14.19 12.10
CA ILE A 331 25.17 14.97 10.83
C ILE A 331 24.53 14.11 9.74
N PHE A 332 25.00 12.89 9.55
CA PHE A 332 24.45 11.98 8.55
C PHE A 332 23.00 11.60 8.84
N GLY A 333 22.68 11.36 10.12
CA GLY A 333 21.32 11.07 10.58
C GLY A 333 20.32 12.21 10.33
N VAL A 334 20.78 13.46 10.24
CA VAL A 334 19.95 14.62 9.88
C VAL A 334 19.93 14.84 8.36
N LEU A 335 21.09 14.80 7.72
CA LEU A 335 21.19 15.11 6.27
C LEU A 335 20.44 14.11 5.41
N LEU A 336 20.45 12.82 5.77
CA LEU A 336 19.80 11.78 4.98
C LEU A 336 18.27 11.97 4.91
N PRO A 337 17.51 12.08 6.02
CA PRO A 337 16.09 12.40 5.97
C PRO A 337 15.77 13.71 5.25
N VAL A 338 16.60 14.76 5.45
CA VAL A 338 16.44 16.05 4.75
C VAL A 338 16.61 15.87 3.25
N GLY A 339 17.64 15.13 2.81
CA GLY A 339 17.86 14.81 1.40
C GLY A 339 16.70 14.03 0.76
N ILE A 340 16.15 13.07 1.47
CA ILE A 340 14.96 12.32 1.04
C ILE A 340 13.73 13.24 0.95
N ALA A 341 13.53 14.11 1.94
CA ALA A 341 12.44 15.08 1.89
C ALA A 341 12.61 16.03 0.69
N PHE A 342 13.82 16.54 0.46
CA PHE A 342 14.13 17.38 -0.69
C PHE A 342 13.87 16.65 -2.02
N PHE A 343 14.29 15.39 -2.14
CA PHE A 343 14.03 14.59 -3.32
C PHE A 343 12.51 14.49 -3.60
N TYR A 344 11.72 14.11 -2.60
CA TYR A 344 10.28 13.91 -2.80
C TYR A 344 9.48 15.21 -2.99
N VAL A 345 9.94 16.33 -2.44
CA VAL A 345 9.26 17.62 -2.58
C VAL A 345 9.62 18.31 -3.90
N PHE A 346 10.88 18.28 -4.29
CA PHE A 346 11.39 19.09 -5.40
C PHE A 346 11.77 18.30 -6.64
N LEU A 347 12.34 17.09 -6.50
CA LEU A 347 12.86 16.32 -7.62
C LEU A 347 11.85 15.32 -8.18
N GLU A 348 11.16 14.56 -7.32
CA GLU A 348 10.18 13.56 -7.77
C GLU A 348 9.10 14.15 -8.70
N PRO A 349 8.48 15.32 -8.39
CA PRO A 349 7.49 15.93 -9.26
C PRO A 349 8.02 16.26 -10.66
N LYS A 350 9.26 16.70 -10.75
CA LYS A 350 9.91 17.03 -12.04
C LYS A 350 10.30 15.79 -12.83
N ILE A 351 10.90 14.80 -12.15
CA ILE A 351 11.37 13.55 -12.78
C ILE A 351 10.21 12.73 -13.33
N PHE A 352 9.11 12.66 -12.59
CA PHE A 352 7.95 11.85 -12.96
C PHE A 352 6.79 12.65 -13.57
N ALA A 353 6.98 13.95 -13.87
CA ALA A 353 5.96 14.80 -14.50
C ALA A 353 5.32 14.14 -15.74
N TYR A 354 6.12 13.44 -16.55
CA TYR A 354 5.62 12.75 -17.75
C TYR A 354 4.57 11.66 -17.48
N ARG A 355 4.50 11.12 -16.25
CA ARG A 355 3.51 10.08 -15.89
C ARG A 355 2.13 10.65 -15.62
N VAL A 356 2.04 11.92 -15.31
CA VAL A 356 0.82 12.59 -14.86
C VAL A 356 0.39 13.73 -15.78
N ALA A 357 1.26 14.19 -16.67
CA ALA A 357 1.04 15.34 -17.56
C ALA A 357 -0.22 15.23 -18.43
N VAL A 358 -0.68 14.02 -18.73
CA VAL A 358 -1.87 13.78 -19.52
C VAL A 358 -3.17 14.14 -18.78
N PHE A 359 -3.21 14.03 -17.45
CA PHE A 359 -4.47 14.09 -16.72
C PHE A 359 -5.13 15.47 -16.69
N PRO A 360 -4.42 16.59 -16.49
CA PRO A 360 -5.03 17.92 -16.58
C PRO A 360 -5.66 18.20 -17.95
N ASP A 361 -4.92 17.92 -19.04
CA ASP A 361 -5.38 18.14 -20.41
C ASP A 361 -6.55 17.21 -20.76
N PHE A 362 -6.49 15.94 -20.32
CA PHE A 362 -7.56 14.99 -20.51
C PHE A 362 -8.81 15.40 -19.73
N SER A 363 -8.69 15.82 -18.49
CA SER A 363 -9.78 16.30 -17.66
C SER A 363 -10.49 17.50 -18.30
N ALA A 364 -9.70 18.48 -18.76
CA ALA A 364 -10.25 19.67 -19.45
C ALA A 364 -10.97 19.30 -20.76
N TRP A 365 -10.43 18.35 -21.53
CA TRP A 365 -11.07 17.86 -22.73
C TRP A 365 -12.36 17.06 -22.42
N ALA A 366 -12.32 16.17 -21.44
CA ALA A 366 -13.46 15.36 -21.04
C ALA A 366 -14.62 16.21 -20.50
N SER A 367 -14.32 17.28 -19.76
CA SER A 367 -15.33 18.23 -19.25
C SER A 367 -16.04 18.99 -20.36
N LYS A 368 -15.33 19.38 -21.44
CA LYS A 368 -15.93 20.03 -22.62
C LYS A 368 -16.80 19.08 -23.43
N ASN A 369 -16.62 17.78 -23.31
CA ASN A 369 -17.28 16.75 -24.10
C ASN A 369 -18.19 15.82 -23.28
N GLN A 370 -18.75 16.30 -22.17
CA GLN A 370 -19.58 15.48 -21.27
C GLN A 370 -20.86 14.94 -21.92
N GLN A 371 -21.44 15.65 -22.88
CA GLN A 371 -22.68 15.26 -23.55
C GLN A 371 -22.51 14.08 -24.52
N LYS A 372 -21.30 13.80 -24.98
CA LYS A 372 -21.03 12.70 -25.91
C LYS A 372 -20.61 11.43 -25.16
N ASN A 373 -21.08 10.28 -25.62
CA ASN A 373 -20.66 9.00 -25.05
C ASN A 373 -19.15 8.80 -25.23
N LEU A 374 -18.48 8.37 -24.14
CA LEU A 374 -17.07 8.08 -24.11
C LEU A 374 -16.86 6.62 -23.72
N TYR A 375 -16.20 5.89 -24.57
CA TYR A 375 -15.85 4.49 -24.36
C TYR A 375 -14.33 4.30 -24.34
N ALA A 376 -13.87 3.17 -23.83
CA ALA A 376 -12.48 2.76 -23.92
C ALA A 376 -12.38 1.41 -24.65
N TYR A 377 -11.30 1.20 -25.39
CA TYR A 377 -11.07 -0.04 -26.11
C TYR A 377 -10.23 -1.00 -25.30
N LYS A 378 -10.73 -2.22 -25.08
CA LYS A 378 -10.12 -3.32 -24.32
C LYS A 378 -9.89 -3.07 -22.83
N GLU A 379 -9.30 -1.94 -22.45
CA GLU A 379 -8.97 -1.61 -21.07
C GLU A 379 -9.06 -0.11 -20.78
N ILE A 380 -9.19 0.25 -19.50
CA ILE A 380 -9.19 1.65 -19.06
C ILE A 380 -8.35 1.82 -17.80
N ASP A 381 -7.53 2.86 -17.79
CA ASP A 381 -6.85 3.32 -16.59
C ASP A 381 -7.85 4.03 -15.65
N SER A 382 -8.00 3.54 -14.42
CA SER A 382 -8.92 4.12 -13.44
C SER A 382 -8.67 5.60 -13.15
N ARG A 383 -7.45 6.12 -13.39
CA ARG A 383 -7.13 7.54 -13.27
C ARG A 383 -7.84 8.37 -14.35
N LEU A 384 -7.95 7.85 -15.57
CA LEU A 384 -8.71 8.52 -16.62
C LEU A 384 -10.19 8.63 -16.24
N VAL A 385 -10.78 7.57 -15.68
CA VAL A 385 -12.17 7.59 -15.18
C VAL A 385 -12.31 8.60 -14.05
N TYR A 386 -11.38 8.61 -13.11
CA TYR A 386 -11.36 9.54 -11.98
C TYR A 386 -11.32 11.02 -12.45
N TYR A 387 -10.41 11.35 -13.36
CA TYR A 387 -10.24 12.71 -13.88
C TYR A 387 -11.30 13.11 -14.91
N ALA A 388 -11.89 12.17 -15.66
CA ALA A 388 -13.04 12.44 -16.53
C ALA A 388 -14.32 12.77 -15.76
N ASN A 389 -14.37 12.45 -14.47
CA ASN A 389 -15.54 12.61 -13.61
C ASN A 389 -16.81 11.94 -14.13
N ARG A 390 -16.68 10.83 -14.84
CA ARG A 390 -17.78 10.01 -15.36
C ARG A 390 -17.34 8.58 -15.58
N GLN A 391 -18.30 7.65 -15.60
CA GLN A 391 -18.05 6.27 -15.98
C GLN A 391 -17.66 6.18 -17.47
N ILE A 392 -16.70 5.31 -17.78
CA ILE A 392 -16.20 5.07 -19.14
C ILE A 392 -16.29 3.56 -19.39
N ARG A 393 -17.32 3.16 -20.14
CA ARG A 393 -17.52 1.74 -20.44
C ARG A 393 -16.40 1.21 -21.33
N VAL A 394 -15.89 0.04 -20.98
CA VAL A 394 -14.87 -0.66 -21.79
C VAL A 394 -15.58 -1.51 -22.85
N LEU A 395 -15.13 -1.39 -24.08
CA LEU A 395 -15.61 -2.17 -25.21
C LEU A 395 -14.55 -3.19 -25.64
N ASP A 396 -14.94 -4.43 -25.73
CA ASP A 396 -14.18 -5.45 -26.45
C ASP A 396 -14.42 -5.33 -27.96
N GLU A 397 -13.78 -6.17 -28.77
CA GLU A 397 -13.89 -6.09 -30.24
C GLU A 397 -15.33 -6.31 -30.74
N LYS A 398 -16.10 -7.18 -30.06
CA LYS A 398 -17.49 -7.47 -30.44
C LYS A 398 -18.41 -6.30 -30.10
N SER A 399 -18.38 -5.78 -28.91
CA SER A 399 -19.19 -4.64 -28.48
C SER A 399 -18.79 -3.34 -29.16
N PHE A 400 -17.51 -3.18 -29.54
CA PHE A 400 -17.07 -2.06 -30.36
C PHE A 400 -17.70 -2.10 -31.78
N ASN A 401 -17.71 -3.27 -32.43
CA ASN A 401 -18.35 -3.42 -33.76
C ASN A 401 -19.85 -3.13 -33.68
N GLN A 402 -20.55 -3.63 -32.66
CA GLN A 402 -21.96 -3.34 -32.42
C GLN A 402 -22.24 -1.83 -32.23
N ALA A 403 -21.40 -1.16 -31.40
CA ALA A 403 -21.51 0.28 -31.17
C ALA A 403 -21.31 1.09 -32.48
N LYS A 404 -20.42 0.65 -33.36
CA LYS A 404 -20.17 1.26 -34.66
C LYS A 404 -21.35 1.10 -35.62
N GLU A 405 -21.95 -0.08 -35.64
CA GLU A 405 -23.11 -0.39 -36.51
C GLU A 405 -24.38 0.38 -36.10
N SER A 406 -24.52 0.73 -34.83
CA SER A 406 -25.67 1.47 -34.31
C SER A 406 -25.73 2.93 -34.74
N SER A 407 -24.81 3.41 -35.60
CA SER A 407 -24.69 4.79 -36.09
C SER A 407 -24.61 5.86 -34.96
N ALA A 408 -24.34 5.46 -33.74
CA ALA A 408 -24.25 6.36 -32.58
C ALA A 408 -23.00 7.24 -32.67
N SER A 409 -23.15 8.50 -32.27
CA SER A 409 -22.03 9.43 -32.15
C SER A 409 -21.33 9.19 -30.80
N PHE A 410 -20.05 8.79 -30.81
CA PHE A 410 -19.28 8.55 -29.60
C PHE A 410 -17.77 8.80 -29.76
N PHE A 411 -17.10 8.96 -28.65
CA PHE A 411 -15.63 8.97 -28.57
C PHE A 411 -15.11 7.64 -28.04
N LEU A 412 -13.96 7.20 -28.56
CA LEU A 412 -13.25 6.00 -28.15
C LEU A 412 -11.84 6.34 -27.73
N LEU A 413 -11.49 5.99 -26.48
CA LEU A 413 -10.13 6.04 -25.96
C LEU A 413 -9.38 4.76 -26.34
N VAL A 414 -8.20 4.93 -26.91
CA VAL A 414 -7.35 3.81 -27.35
C VAL A 414 -5.92 4.04 -26.86
N ASN A 415 -5.32 3.03 -26.22
CA ASN A 415 -3.90 3.06 -25.93
C ASN A 415 -3.11 2.95 -27.25
N GLY A 416 -2.04 3.72 -27.40
CA GLY A 416 -1.23 3.72 -28.60
C GLY A 416 -0.70 2.34 -29.02
N ASP A 417 -0.48 1.45 -28.04
CA ASP A 417 -0.05 0.05 -28.28
C ASP A 417 -1.15 -0.79 -28.96
N ASP A 418 -2.43 -0.49 -28.72
CA ASP A 418 -3.59 -1.22 -29.28
C ASP A 418 -4.01 -0.73 -30.67
N LEU A 419 -3.36 0.32 -31.16
CA LEU A 419 -3.71 0.97 -32.43
C LEU A 419 -3.57 0.03 -33.65
N LYS A 420 -2.59 -0.86 -33.65
CA LYS A 420 -2.32 -1.78 -34.77
C LYS A 420 -3.50 -2.68 -35.12
N GLY A 421 -4.32 -3.07 -34.13
CA GLY A 421 -5.54 -3.86 -34.36
C GLY A 421 -6.74 -3.03 -34.83
N LEU A 422 -6.69 -1.71 -34.64
CA LEU A 422 -7.81 -0.81 -34.89
C LEU A 422 -7.69 0.00 -36.22
N GLN A 423 -6.48 0.11 -36.78
CA GLN A 423 -6.18 0.98 -37.95
C GLN A 423 -7.10 0.76 -39.18
N ALA A 424 -7.56 -0.47 -39.39
CA ALA A 424 -8.47 -0.80 -40.48
C ALA A 424 -9.96 -0.43 -40.21
N LYS A 425 -10.30 -0.08 -38.95
CA LYS A 425 -11.67 0.16 -38.48
C LYS A 425 -11.87 1.55 -37.87
N ALA A 426 -10.83 2.39 -37.90
CA ALA A 426 -10.80 3.63 -37.12
C ALA A 426 -11.75 4.70 -37.72
N GLY A 427 -12.44 5.41 -36.80
CA GLY A 427 -13.03 6.69 -37.06
C GLY A 427 -11.98 7.78 -37.27
N CYS A 428 -12.36 9.04 -37.17
CA CYS A 428 -11.47 10.17 -37.28
C CYS A 428 -10.66 10.34 -35.95
N LYS A 429 -9.37 10.61 -36.03
CA LYS A 429 -8.54 10.97 -34.88
C LYS A 429 -8.90 12.40 -34.45
N ILE A 430 -9.43 12.53 -33.23
CA ILE A 430 -9.84 13.81 -32.64
C ILE A 430 -8.69 14.45 -31.88
N LYS A 431 -8.03 13.67 -30.99
CA LYS A 431 -6.98 14.18 -30.13
C LYS A 431 -5.97 13.10 -29.76
N GLU A 432 -4.75 13.53 -29.52
CA GLU A 432 -3.70 12.71 -28.97
C GLU A 432 -3.15 13.38 -27.71
N PHE A 433 -3.05 12.60 -26.63
CA PHE A 433 -2.42 13.00 -25.39
C PHE A 433 -1.07 12.29 -25.26
N ARG A 434 0.01 13.05 -25.16
CA ARG A 434 1.36 12.54 -25.05
C ARG A 434 2.21 13.43 -24.12
N PRO A 435 3.01 12.85 -23.21
CA PRO A 435 3.24 11.42 -22.95
C PRO A 435 2.13 10.79 -22.11
N TYR A 436 1.87 9.49 -22.28
CA TYR A 436 0.92 8.73 -21.47
C TYR A 436 1.60 7.50 -20.88
N LEU A 437 1.63 7.36 -19.55
CA LEU A 437 2.29 6.28 -18.77
C LEU A 437 3.81 6.19 -18.96
N LYS A 438 4.30 6.26 -20.19
CA LYS A 438 5.72 6.27 -20.58
C LYS A 438 5.98 7.40 -21.57
N LYS A 439 7.22 7.91 -21.62
CA LYS A 439 7.61 9.07 -22.47
C LYS A 439 7.23 8.92 -23.95
N HIS A 440 7.22 7.69 -24.44
CA HIS A 440 6.97 7.38 -25.86
C HIS A 440 5.54 6.87 -26.15
N LYS A 441 4.72 6.65 -25.13
CA LYS A 441 3.34 6.19 -25.31
C LYS A 441 2.36 7.34 -25.41
N SER A 442 1.25 7.12 -26.13
CA SER A 442 0.16 8.07 -26.29
C SER A 442 -1.19 7.45 -25.95
N LEU A 443 -2.12 8.30 -25.51
CA LEU A 443 -3.53 8.02 -25.42
C LEU A 443 -4.23 8.74 -26.58
N LEU A 444 -4.96 8.00 -27.39
CA LEU A 444 -5.64 8.49 -28.59
C LEU A 444 -7.13 8.56 -28.35
N VAL A 445 -7.77 9.59 -28.89
CA VAL A 445 -9.22 9.75 -28.93
C VAL A 445 -9.66 9.69 -30.39
N PHE A 446 -10.53 8.75 -30.69
CA PHE A 446 -11.18 8.63 -31.98
C PHE A 446 -12.65 9.04 -31.86
N GLY A 447 -13.16 9.74 -32.86
CA GLY A 447 -14.57 10.05 -33.03
C GLY A 447 -15.25 9.12 -34.03
N PHE A 448 -16.50 8.79 -33.78
CA PHE A 448 -17.37 8.00 -34.66
C PHE A 448 -18.68 8.73 -34.89
N GLY A 449 -19.29 8.56 -36.08
CA GLY A 449 -20.50 9.24 -36.46
C GLY A 449 -20.33 10.78 -36.49
N GLN A 450 -21.32 11.52 -35.98
CA GLN A 450 -21.27 12.99 -35.91
C GLN A 450 -20.12 13.53 -35.00
N ALA A 451 -19.49 12.68 -34.18
CA ALA A 451 -18.32 13.09 -33.39
C ALA A 451 -17.11 13.43 -34.29
N CYS A 452 -17.08 12.97 -35.55
CA CYS A 452 -16.07 13.33 -36.54
C CYS A 452 -16.28 14.71 -37.19
N GLN A 453 -17.48 15.25 -37.15
CA GLN A 453 -17.79 16.51 -37.86
C GLN A 453 -17.49 17.76 -37.03
N ASN A 454 -17.34 17.60 -35.72
CA ASN A 454 -17.17 18.69 -34.74
C ASN A 454 -15.85 18.61 -33.99
N GLY A 455 -14.80 17.95 -34.53
CA GLY A 455 -13.49 17.79 -33.92
C GLY A 455 -12.42 18.69 -34.49
#